data_3017dd8744430fca336af12cb56f7f4d
#
_entry.id   3017dd8744430fca336af12cb56f7f4d
#
_cell.length_a   1.000
_cell.length_b   1.000
_cell.length_c   1.000
_cell.angle_alpha   90.00
_cell.angle_beta   90.00
_cell.angle_gamma   90.00
#
_symmetry.space_group_name_H-M   'P 1'
#
loop_
_entity.id
_entity.type
_entity.pdbx_description
1 polymer ?
#
loop_
_entity_poly.entity_id
_entity_poly.type
_entity_poly.pdbx_seq_one_letter_code
_entity_poly.pdbx_strand_id
1 'polypeptide(L)'
;RSDLFQTPLDDFSRSQVIDRQKQFTQELRIASTGDNTVDYIAGLYYFRETVDAYALTRYGTAAVASILSPALPALILNGVGVEAVNAYKTDSYAAFGQATWHVTDNLNLTGGLRYTSDRKKGSYVGVASGGLPLAGPLVAFAPLRAAFASSGSFNVKSNEGAWGGHLDLAYDINDDVMTYVSYSRGNRSGGLN
;
A
#
# COMPACT_ATOMS: atom_id res chain seq x y z
N ARG A 1 -12.03 -4.87 -17.77
CA ARG A 1 -11.67 -4.25 -19.07
C ARG A 1 -12.46 -2.96 -19.16
N SER A 2 -11.89 -1.86 -18.78
CA SER A 2 -12.44 -0.54 -19.07
C SER A 2 -11.64 0.01 -20.25
N ASP A 3 -12.15 -0.22 -21.47
CA ASP A 3 -11.70 0.49 -22.65
C ASP A 3 -12.24 1.93 -22.55
N LEU A 4 -11.53 2.79 -21.85
CA LEU A 4 -11.98 4.14 -21.51
C LEU A 4 -11.88 5.13 -22.69
N PHE A 5 -11.36 4.75 -23.87
CA PHE A 5 -11.11 5.70 -24.95
C PHE A 5 -11.32 5.07 -26.33
N GLN A 6 -12.57 5.10 -26.82
CA GLN A 6 -12.90 5.05 -28.25
C GLN A 6 -13.05 6.47 -28.81
N THR A 7 -12.17 7.38 -28.46
CA THR A 7 -12.19 8.77 -28.93
C THR A 7 -10.85 9.12 -29.57
N PRO A 8 -10.69 10.24 -30.31
CA PRO A 8 -9.42 10.73 -30.85
C PRO A 8 -8.25 10.79 -29.85
N LEU A 9 -8.50 10.58 -28.59
CA LEU A 9 -7.51 10.44 -27.52
C LEU A 9 -6.68 9.14 -27.60
N ASP A 10 -7.06 8.13 -28.38
CA ASP A 10 -6.22 6.96 -28.70
C ASP A 10 -4.90 7.38 -29.38
N ASP A 11 -4.89 8.54 -30.04
CA ASP A 11 -3.69 9.12 -30.60
C ASP A 11 -2.77 9.77 -29.55
N PHE A 12 -3.27 9.98 -28.34
CA PHE A 12 -2.48 10.54 -27.24
C PHE A 12 -1.74 9.47 -26.45
N SER A 13 -2.44 8.64 -25.70
CA SER A 13 -1.87 7.48 -25.01
C SER A 13 -2.95 6.45 -24.67
N ARG A 14 -2.56 5.19 -24.67
CA ARG A 14 -3.38 4.08 -24.19
C ARG A 14 -2.75 3.52 -22.94
N SER A 15 -3.51 3.49 -21.83
CA SER A 15 -3.09 2.83 -20.58
C SER A 15 -4.04 1.70 -20.24
N GLN A 16 -3.47 0.58 -19.83
CA GLN A 16 -4.19 -0.56 -19.29
C GLN A 16 -3.53 -0.97 -17.97
N VAL A 17 -4.33 -1.15 -16.92
CA VAL A 17 -3.87 -1.65 -15.62
C VAL A 17 -4.70 -2.87 -15.26
N ILE A 18 -4.04 -3.94 -14.86
CA ILE A 18 -4.66 -5.16 -14.37
C ILE A 18 -4.05 -5.47 -13.02
N ASP A 19 -4.88 -5.44 -11.98
CA ASP A 19 -4.46 -5.74 -10.61
C ASP A 19 -5.08 -7.04 -10.14
N ARG A 20 -4.27 -7.86 -9.47
CA ARG A 20 -4.70 -9.05 -8.76
C ARG A 20 -4.25 -8.96 -7.33
N GLN A 21 -5.19 -8.91 -6.41
CA GLN A 21 -4.95 -8.89 -4.97
C GLN A 21 -5.42 -10.19 -4.34
N LYS A 22 -4.61 -10.75 -3.45
CA LYS A 22 -4.95 -11.90 -2.61
C LYS A 22 -4.59 -11.58 -1.18
N GLN A 23 -5.51 -11.87 -0.27
CA GLN A 23 -5.35 -11.64 1.16
C GLN A 23 -5.70 -12.90 1.94
N PHE A 24 -4.91 -13.17 2.98
CA PHE A 24 -5.17 -14.20 3.97
C PHE A 24 -4.97 -13.60 5.37
N THR A 25 -5.93 -13.84 6.26
CA THR A 25 -5.90 -13.37 7.64
C THR A 25 -6.26 -14.51 8.57
N GLN A 26 -5.50 -14.67 9.65
CA GLN A 26 -5.77 -15.63 10.71
C GLN A 26 -5.54 -14.98 12.07
N GLU A 27 -6.47 -15.18 12.99
CA GLU A 27 -6.36 -14.74 14.37
C GLU A 27 -6.73 -15.86 15.33
N LEU A 28 -5.94 -16.02 16.37
CA LEU A 28 -6.21 -16.91 17.50
C LEU A 28 -6.30 -16.07 18.76
N ARG A 29 -7.39 -16.19 19.51
CA ARG A 29 -7.63 -15.46 20.75
C ARG A 29 -7.99 -16.40 21.89
N ILE A 30 -7.57 -16.02 23.10
CA ILE A 30 -8.06 -16.53 24.37
C ILE A 30 -8.59 -15.36 25.19
N ALA A 31 -9.66 -15.56 25.94
CA ALA A 31 -10.26 -14.55 26.80
C ALA A 31 -10.75 -15.19 28.11
N SER A 32 -10.79 -14.42 29.18
CA SER A 32 -11.48 -14.78 30.41
C SER A 32 -12.99 -14.87 30.17
N THR A 33 -13.68 -15.63 31.00
CA THR A 33 -15.13 -15.75 31.00
C THR A 33 -15.65 -15.71 32.45
N GLY A 34 -16.87 -15.20 32.63
CA GLY A 34 -17.51 -15.06 33.93
C GLY A 34 -17.14 -13.73 34.62
N ASP A 35 -17.55 -13.58 35.86
CA ASP A 35 -17.32 -12.40 36.69
C ASP A 35 -15.96 -12.56 37.40
N ASN A 36 -14.93 -11.89 36.87
CA ASN A 36 -13.56 -11.97 37.39
C ASN A 36 -13.13 -10.61 37.96
N THR A 37 -12.22 -10.64 38.95
CA THR A 37 -11.51 -9.44 39.39
C THR A 37 -10.63 -8.84 38.29
N VAL A 38 -10.16 -9.70 37.38
CA VAL A 38 -9.39 -9.29 36.20
C VAL A 38 -9.92 -10.03 34.98
N ASP A 39 -10.42 -9.28 34.01
CA ASP A 39 -10.72 -9.79 32.69
C ASP A 39 -9.55 -9.61 31.75
N TYR A 40 -9.34 -10.58 30.89
CA TYR A 40 -8.25 -10.49 29.93
C TYR A 40 -8.63 -11.05 28.56
N ILE A 41 -7.95 -10.55 27.55
CA ILE A 41 -7.92 -11.12 26.19
C ILE A 41 -6.48 -11.10 25.70
N ALA A 42 -6.03 -12.18 25.09
CA ALA A 42 -4.73 -12.24 24.45
C ALA A 42 -4.84 -13.00 23.13
N GLY A 43 -3.98 -12.66 22.18
CA GLY A 43 -4.06 -13.33 20.87
C GLY A 43 -2.81 -13.16 20.03
N LEU A 44 -2.82 -13.97 18.96
CA LEU A 44 -1.85 -13.95 17.87
C LEU A 44 -2.57 -13.62 16.58
N TYR A 45 -1.96 -12.81 15.75
CA TYR A 45 -2.49 -12.38 14.47
C TYR A 45 -1.47 -12.61 13.37
N TYR A 46 -1.94 -13.14 12.25
CA TYR A 46 -1.17 -13.27 11.03
C TYR A 46 -1.96 -12.71 9.86
N PHE A 47 -1.28 -11.92 9.04
CA PHE A 47 -1.80 -11.34 7.82
C PHE A 47 -0.81 -11.52 6.69
N ARG A 48 -1.29 -11.93 5.52
CA ARG A 48 -0.54 -11.96 4.27
C ARG A 48 -1.34 -11.30 3.17
N GLU A 49 -0.68 -10.44 2.42
CA GLU A 49 -1.21 -9.83 1.21
C GLU A 49 -0.22 -9.98 0.06
N THR A 50 -0.73 -10.27 -1.11
CA THR A 50 0.03 -10.22 -2.37
C THR A 50 -0.75 -9.40 -3.38
N VAL A 51 -0.07 -8.47 -4.04
CA VAL A 51 -0.62 -7.63 -5.09
C VAL A 51 0.29 -7.78 -6.31
N ASP A 52 -0.28 -8.27 -7.41
CA ASP A 52 0.38 -8.35 -8.70
C ASP A 52 -0.31 -7.36 -9.63
N ALA A 53 0.42 -6.34 -10.09
CA ALA A 53 -0.08 -5.31 -10.98
C ALA A 53 0.68 -5.35 -12.30
N TYR A 54 -0.06 -5.39 -13.40
CA TYR A 54 0.46 -5.24 -14.75
C TYR A 54 -0.04 -3.91 -15.31
N ALA A 55 0.88 -3.09 -15.78
CA ALA A 55 0.57 -1.83 -16.43
C ALA A 55 1.18 -1.79 -17.85
N LEU A 56 0.37 -1.39 -18.81
CA LEU A 56 0.80 -1.13 -20.19
C LEU A 56 0.47 0.31 -20.52
N THR A 57 1.47 1.07 -20.93
CA THR A 57 1.28 2.41 -21.50
C THR A 57 1.83 2.43 -22.92
N ARG A 58 1.06 2.94 -23.88
CA ARG A 58 1.50 3.20 -25.26
C ARG A 58 1.18 4.61 -25.66
N TYR A 59 2.13 5.27 -26.30
CA TYR A 59 2.01 6.63 -26.77
C TYR A 59 1.61 6.65 -28.25
N GLY A 60 0.62 7.47 -28.58
CA GLY A 60 0.13 7.68 -29.94
C GLY A 60 0.79 8.87 -30.63
N THR A 61 0.28 9.20 -31.82
CA THR A 61 0.82 10.26 -32.68
C THR A 61 0.72 11.65 -32.09
N ALA A 62 -0.33 11.92 -31.31
CA ALA A 62 -0.56 13.20 -30.64
C ALA A 62 0.17 13.37 -29.30
N ALA A 63 0.83 12.32 -28.80
CA ALA A 63 1.43 12.32 -27.46
C ALA A 63 2.47 13.43 -27.29
N VAL A 64 3.39 13.58 -28.24
CA VAL A 64 4.45 14.62 -28.18
C VAL A 64 3.85 16.02 -28.20
N ALA A 65 2.89 16.28 -29.08
CA ALA A 65 2.26 17.59 -29.21
C ALA A 65 1.50 17.99 -27.95
N SER A 66 0.87 17.02 -27.29
CA SER A 66 0.03 17.27 -26.10
C SER A 66 0.80 17.30 -24.79
N ILE A 67 1.84 16.46 -24.65
CA ILE A 67 2.62 16.36 -23.38
C ILE A 67 3.79 17.33 -23.37
N LEU A 68 4.45 17.53 -24.51
CA LEU A 68 5.68 18.29 -24.61
C LEU A 68 5.48 19.60 -25.37
N SER A 69 5.38 19.53 -26.70
CA SER A 69 5.18 20.68 -27.56
C SER A 69 4.77 20.24 -28.96
N PRO A 70 3.82 20.96 -29.61
CA PRO A 70 3.48 20.73 -31.02
C PRO A 70 4.65 21.00 -32.00
N ALA A 71 5.69 21.72 -31.57
CA ALA A 71 6.87 21.99 -32.38
C ALA A 71 7.83 20.79 -32.44
N LEU A 72 7.66 19.78 -31.60
CA LEU A 72 8.52 18.61 -31.56
C LEU A 72 8.01 17.48 -32.46
N PRO A 73 8.89 16.68 -33.08
CA PRO A 73 8.49 15.58 -33.92
C PRO A 73 7.70 14.50 -33.17
N ALA A 74 6.55 14.10 -33.66
CA ALA A 74 5.72 13.04 -33.07
C ALA A 74 6.47 11.71 -32.92
N LEU A 75 7.44 11.41 -33.79
CA LEU A 75 8.28 10.21 -33.75
C LEU A 75 9.06 10.00 -32.45
N ILE A 76 9.20 11.04 -31.61
CA ILE A 76 9.88 10.93 -30.32
C ILE A 76 9.16 9.92 -29.42
N LEU A 77 7.82 9.93 -29.39
CA LEU A 77 7.04 9.01 -28.54
C LEU A 77 6.09 8.10 -29.33
N ASN A 78 5.76 8.43 -30.58
CA ASN A 78 4.78 7.66 -31.36
C ASN A 78 5.16 6.17 -31.46
N GLY A 79 4.21 5.30 -31.04
CA GLY A 79 4.37 3.85 -31.05
C GLY A 79 5.27 3.31 -29.91
N VAL A 80 5.87 4.17 -29.09
CA VAL A 80 6.66 3.76 -27.93
C VAL A 80 5.71 3.29 -26.83
N GLY A 81 6.06 2.19 -26.17
CA GLY A 81 5.31 1.66 -25.06
C GLY A 81 6.18 1.27 -23.89
N VAL A 82 5.58 1.18 -22.71
CA VAL A 82 6.18 0.62 -21.49
C VAL A 82 5.23 -0.41 -20.95
N GLU A 83 5.74 -1.62 -20.77
CA GLU A 83 5.10 -2.69 -20.03
C GLU A 83 5.76 -2.79 -18.67
N ALA A 84 4.98 -2.68 -17.59
CA ALA A 84 5.48 -2.75 -16.23
C ALA A 84 4.77 -3.85 -15.46
N VAL A 85 5.54 -4.67 -14.74
CA VAL A 85 5.05 -5.66 -13.79
C VAL A 85 5.52 -5.24 -12.40
N ASN A 86 4.56 -5.09 -11.50
CA ASN A 86 4.80 -4.81 -10.10
C ASN A 86 4.28 -5.99 -9.28
N ALA A 87 5.06 -6.47 -8.34
CA ALA A 87 4.62 -7.44 -7.37
C ALA A 87 4.95 -6.96 -5.96
N TYR A 88 3.93 -6.95 -5.10
CA TYR A 88 4.06 -6.58 -3.69
C TYR A 88 3.61 -7.73 -2.81
N LYS A 89 4.37 -7.99 -1.76
CA LYS A 89 4.04 -8.97 -0.74
C LYS A 89 4.26 -8.37 0.64
N THR A 90 3.23 -8.48 1.48
CA THR A 90 3.26 -8.12 2.89
C THR A 90 2.97 -9.34 3.73
N ASP A 91 3.82 -9.63 4.70
CA ASP A 91 3.59 -10.59 5.78
C ASP A 91 3.63 -9.80 7.10
N SER A 92 2.55 -9.84 7.89
CA SER A 92 2.43 -9.18 9.19
C SER A 92 2.12 -10.20 10.28
N TYR A 93 2.86 -10.13 11.36
CA TYR A 93 2.69 -10.95 12.56
C TYR A 93 2.47 -10.03 13.75
N ALA A 94 1.48 -10.32 14.59
CA ALA A 94 1.32 -9.58 15.82
C ALA A 94 0.96 -10.51 16.99
N ALA A 95 1.41 -10.10 18.17
CA ALA A 95 0.94 -10.61 19.44
C ALA A 95 0.33 -9.44 20.23
N PHE A 96 -0.81 -9.67 20.86
CA PHE A 96 -1.47 -8.66 21.64
C PHE A 96 -2.08 -9.24 22.91
N GLY A 97 -2.27 -8.36 23.88
CA GLY A 97 -2.97 -8.68 25.11
C GLY A 97 -3.54 -7.41 25.75
N GLN A 98 -4.68 -7.55 26.39
CA GLN A 98 -5.35 -6.53 27.15
C GLN A 98 -5.87 -7.15 28.44
N ALA A 99 -5.82 -6.41 29.52
CA ALA A 99 -6.45 -6.78 30.78
C ALA A 99 -7.22 -5.60 31.36
N THR A 100 -8.39 -5.88 31.91
CA THR A 100 -9.22 -4.95 32.68
C THR A 100 -9.24 -5.42 34.11
N TRP A 101 -8.73 -4.62 35.00
CA TRP A 101 -8.80 -4.85 36.44
C TRP A 101 -9.96 -4.07 37.03
N HIS A 102 -10.92 -4.77 37.61
CA HIS A 102 -12.03 -4.22 38.38
C HIS A 102 -11.52 -3.91 39.78
N VAL A 103 -10.93 -2.69 39.97
CA VAL A 103 -10.28 -2.27 41.20
C VAL A 103 -11.30 -2.17 42.36
N THR A 104 -12.49 -1.62 42.02
CA THR A 104 -13.69 -1.60 42.86
C THR A 104 -14.90 -1.81 41.97
N ASP A 105 -16.10 -1.90 42.56
CA ASP A 105 -17.35 -1.99 41.79
C ASP A 105 -17.55 -0.82 40.80
N ASN A 106 -16.94 0.34 41.09
CA ASN A 106 -17.10 1.57 40.31
C ASN A 106 -15.81 2.00 39.58
N LEU A 107 -14.67 1.31 39.80
CA LEU A 107 -13.37 1.73 39.23
C LEU A 107 -12.74 0.59 38.43
N ASN A 108 -12.54 0.86 37.15
CA ASN A 108 -11.94 -0.07 36.18
C ASN A 108 -10.64 0.51 35.62
N LEU A 109 -9.58 -0.28 35.63
CA LEU A 109 -8.30 0.02 34.99
C LEU A 109 -8.06 -0.98 33.87
N THR A 110 -7.96 -0.48 32.63
CA THR A 110 -7.69 -1.29 31.44
C THR A 110 -6.32 -0.95 30.87
N GLY A 111 -5.50 -1.96 30.61
CA GLY A 111 -4.23 -1.82 29.93
C GLY A 111 -4.08 -2.81 28.81
N GLY A 112 -3.58 -2.36 27.66
CA GLY A 112 -3.37 -3.21 26.50
C GLY A 112 -2.03 -2.93 25.82
N LEU A 113 -1.41 -4.00 25.29
CA LEU A 113 -0.17 -3.95 24.51
C LEU A 113 -0.30 -4.79 23.25
N ARG A 114 0.32 -4.32 22.18
CA ARG A 114 0.45 -5.03 20.91
C ARG A 114 1.85 -4.83 20.34
N TYR A 115 2.48 -5.92 19.96
CA TYR A 115 3.68 -5.90 19.13
C TYR A 115 3.33 -6.39 17.73
N THR A 116 3.74 -5.64 16.71
CA THR A 116 3.54 -6.00 15.30
C THR A 116 4.89 -6.03 14.60
N SER A 117 5.12 -7.06 13.77
CA SER A 117 6.29 -7.20 12.91
C SER A 117 5.82 -7.36 11.46
N ASP A 118 6.15 -6.38 10.63
CA ASP A 118 5.80 -6.32 9.22
C ASP A 118 7.01 -6.61 8.35
N ARG A 119 6.85 -7.48 7.36
CA ARG A 119 7.84 -7.78 6.33
C ARG A 119 7.22 -7.48 4.98
N LYS A 120 7.80 -6.50 4.28
CA LYS A 120 7.32 -6.06 2.98
C LYS A 120 8.37 -6.31 1.91
N LYS A 121 7.95 -6.77 0.75
CA LYS A 121 8.78 -6.96 -0.43
C LYS A 121 8.05 -6.38 -1.62
N GLY A 122 8.78 -5.62 -2.43
CA GLY A 122 8.30 -5.10 -3.69
C GLY A 122 9.29 -5.40 -4.80
N SER A 123 8.77 -5.66 -5.99
CA SER A 123 9.55 -5.76 -7.21
C SER A 123 8.88 -4.96 -8.32
N TYR A 124 9.69 -4.35 -9.14
CA TYR A 124 9.30 -3.65 -10.35
C TYR A 124 10.13 -4.17 -11.51
N VAL A 125 9.50 -4.45 -12.62
CA VAL A 125 10.16 -4.72 -13.90
C VAL A 125 9.42 -3.94 -14.97
N GLY A 126 10.11 -2.98 -15.59
CA GLY A 126 9.61 -2.20 -16.70
C GLY A 126 10.40 -2.51 -17.97
N VAL A 127 9.70 -2.70 -19.08
CA VAL A 127 10.29 -2.93 -20.40
C VAL A 127 9.72 -1.91 -21.39
N ALA A 128 10.60 -1.08 -21.91
CA ALA A 128 10.27 -0.17 -22.99
C ALA A 128 10.38 -0.89 -24.33
N SER A 129 9.40 -0.69 -25.21
CA SER A 129 9.35 -1.33 -26.52
C SER A 129 8.68 -0.45 -27.57
N GLY A 130 8.84 -0.80 -28.82
CA GLY A 130 8.19 -0.11 -29.94
C GLY A 130 8.78 1.24 -30.28
N GLY A 131 8.04 2.02 -31.08
CA GLY A 131 8.52 3.26 -31.69
C GLY A 131 9.52 3.03 -32.80
N LEU A 132 9.58 3.97 -33.74
CA LEU A 132 10.60 3.93 -34.80
C LEU A 132 11.97 4.32 -34.26
N PRO A 133 13.07 3.76 -34.78
CA PRO A 133 14.42 4.20 -34.42
C PRO A 133 14.60 5.71 -34.64
N LEU A 134 15.19 6.39 -33.65
CA LEU A 134 15.62 7.77 -33.83
C LEU A 134 16.89 7.78 -34.68
N ALA A 135 16.86 8.45 -35.83
CA ALA A 135 17.96 8.53 -36.76
C ALA A 135 18.27 9.99 -37.14
N GLY A 136 19.48 10.26 -37.57
CA GLY A 136 19.93 11.61 -37.97
C GLY A 136 19.78 12.62 -36.83
N PRO A 137 19.22 13.80 -37.08
CA PRO A 137 19.05 14.85 -36.07
C PRO A 137 18.12 14.42 -34.90
N LEU A 138 17.27 13.42 -35.11
CA LEU A 138 16.33 12.93 -34.07
C LEU A 138 17.05 12.18 -32.95
N VAL A 139 18.26 11.71 -33.14
CA VAL A 139 19.07 11.05 -32.10
C VAL A 139 19.25 11.96 -30.86
N ALA A 140 19.29 13.29 -31.07
CA ALA A 140 19.34 14.25 -29.97
C ALA A 140 18.19 14.15 -28.97
N PHE A 141 17.04 13.57 -29.37
CA PHE A 141 15.86 13.35 -28.51
C PHE A 141 15.86 12.01 -27.80
N ALA A 142 16.90 11.18 -27.93
CA ALA A 142 16.97 9.89 -27.25
C ALA A 142 16.85 10.00 -25.72
N PRO A 143 17.50 10.97 -25.02
CA PRO A 143 17.30 11.15 -23.58
C PRO A 143 15.86 11.54 -23.22
N LEU A 144 15.22 12.35 -24.06
CA LEU A 144 13.82 12.74 -23.86
C LEU A 144 12.90 11.54 -23.99
N ARG A 145 13.07 10.69 -25.00
CA ARG A 145 12.34 9.43 -25.14
C ARG A 145 12.55 8.53 -23.94
N ALA A 146 13.79 8.38 -23.45
CA ALA A 146 14.11 7.55 -22.31
C ALA A 146 13.46 8.03 -21.00
N ALA A 147 13.20 9.33 -20.86
CA ALA A 147 12.48 9.87 -19.72
C ALA A 147 11.01 9.38 -19.64
N PHE A 148 10.38 9.08 -20.78
CA PHE A 148 9.00 8.57 -20.86
C PHE A 148 8.94 7.05 -21.01
N ALA A 149 9.97 6.42 -21.54
CA ALA A 149 9.98 4.99 -21.82
C ALA A 149 11.40 4.44 -21.64
N SER A 150 11.69 4.00 -20.44
CA SER A 150 12.94 3.31 -20.11
C SER A 150 12.65 1.91 -19.57
N SER A 151 13.56 0.98 -19.86
CA SER A 151 13.55 -0.33 -19.23
C SER A 151 14.34 -0.27 -17.93
N GLY A 152 13.85 -0.99 -16.91
CA GLY A 152 14.53 -1.05 -15.64
C GLY A 152 13.88 -2.05 -14.69
N SER A 153 14.60 -2.44 -13.68
CA SER A 153 14.08 -3.30 -12.63
C SER A 153 14.68 -2.94 -11.28
N PHE A 154 13.90 -3.06 -10.23
CA PHE A 154 14.40 -2.94 -8.86
C PHE A 154 13.61 -3.84 -7.92
N ASN A 155 14.24 -4.14 -6.80
CA ASN A 155 13.61 -4.85 -5.69
C ASN A 155 13.81 -4.04 -4.42
N VAL A 156 12.78 -3.99 -3.59
CA VAL A 156 12.79 -3.31 -2.30
C VAL A 156 12.28 -4.24 -1.22
N LYS A 157 12.85 -4.11 -0.02
CA LYS A 157 12.44 -4.86 1.16
C LYS A 157 12.43 -3.92 2.36
N SER A 158 11.40 -4.06 3.20
CA SER A 158 11.34 -3.40 4.51
C SER A 158 10.95 -4.43 5.56
N ASN A 159 11.59 -4.33 6.72
CA ASN A 159 11.21 -5.08 7.92
C ASN A 159 11.05 -4.07 9.05
N GLU A 160 9.88 -4.02 9.63
CA GLU A 160 9.54 -3.07 10.68
C GLU A 160 8.93 -3.80 11.86
N GLY A 161 9.30 -3.38 13.07
CA GLY A 161 8.69 -3.84 14.30
C GLY A 161 8.20 -2.64 15.09
N ALA A 162 7.00 -2.73 15.66
CA ALA A 162 6.41 -1.62 16.39
C ALA A 162 5.58 -2.09 17.58
N TRP A 163 5.67 -1.32 18.68
CA TRP A 163 4.83 -1.46 19.86
C TRP A 163 3.72 -0.43 19.84
N GLY A 164 2.49 -0.87 20.06
CA GLY A 164 1.34 -0.04 20.38
C GLY A 164 0.76 -0.44 21.72
N GLY A 165 0.06 0.48 22.37
CA GLY A 165 -0.60 0.19 23.64
C GLY A 165 -1.54 1.28 24.08
N HIS A 166 -2.36 0.98 25.07
CA HIS A 166 -3.28 1.93 25.69
C HIS A 166 -3.39 1.66 27.20
N LEU A 167 -3.80 2.68 27.91
CA LEU A 167 -4.13 2.63 29.34
C LEU A 167 -5.36 3.50 29.54
N ASP A 168 -6.40 2.91 30.12
CA ASP A 168 -7.67 3.55 30.36
C ASP A 168 -8.07 3.40 31.82
N LEU A 169 -8.54 4.48 32.42
CA LEU A 169 -9.13 4.51 33.74
C LEU A 169 -10.58 4.99 33.62
N ALA A 170 -11.52 4.17 34.02
CA ALA A 170 -12.94 4.48 34.01
C ALA A 170 -13.50 4.45 35.43
N TYR A 171 -14.32 5.45 35.78
CA TYR A 171 -14.96 5.59 37.07
C TYR A 171 -16.45 5.88 36.91
N ASP A 172 -17.30 5.03 37.46
CA ASP A 172 -18.74 5.20 37.52
C ASP A 172 -19.09 6.07 38.72
N ILE A 173 -19.52 7.32 38.46
CA ILE A 173 -19.89 8.28 39.49
C ILE A 173 -21.23 7.87 40.13
N ASN A 174 -22.13 7.38 39.33
CA ASN A 174 -23.42 6.78 39.70
C ASN A 174 -23.92 5.92 38.52
N ASP A 175 -25.11 5.32 38.66
CA ASP A 175 -25.69 4.41 37.65
C ASP A 175 -25.91 5.06 36.26
N ASP A 176 -25.98 6.39 36.20
CA ASP A 176 -26.27 7.12 34.95
C ASP A 176 -25.06 7.87 34.37
N VAL A 177 -23.97 8.04 35.16
CA VAL A 177 -22.83 8.89 34.78
C VAL A 177 -21.49 8.20 35.02
N MET A 178 -20.73 8.01 33.95
CA MET A 178 -19.36 7.52 33.96
C MET A 178 -18.40 8.61 33.48
N THR A 179 -17.21 8.63 34.04
CA THR A 179 -16.06 9.42 33.55
C THR A 179 -14.90 8.53 33.22
N TYR A 180 -14.04 8.93 32.28
CA TYR A 180 -12.85 8.16 31.92
C TYR A 180 -11.70 9.05 31.48
N VAL A 181 -10.48 8.53 31.62
CA VAL A 181 -9.24 9.07 31.06
C VAL A 181 -8.56 7.98 30.28
N SER A 182 -8.13 8.27 29.07
CA SER A 182 -7.46 7.33 28.18
C SER A 182 -6.16 7.90 27.64
N TYR A 183 -5.13 7.07 27.62
CA TYR A 183 -3.88 7.32 26.90
C TYR A 183 -3.60 6.17 25.94
N SER A 184 -3.34 6.51 24.68
CA SER A 184 -3.02 5.49 23.67
C SER A 184 -1.84 5.91 22.81
N ARG A 185 -1.03 4.92 22.44
CA ARG A 185 0.05 5.06 21.45
C ARG A 185 -0.10 3.98 20.39
N GLY A 186 -0.32 4.43 19.15
CA GLY A 186 -0.33 3.57 17.98
C GLY A 186 0.90 3.79 17.10
N ASN A 187 1.15 2.84 16.21
CA ASN A 187 2.17 2.93 15.18
C ASN A 187 1.57 2.61 13.82
N ARG A 188 2.08 3.24 12.79
CA ARG A 188 1.75 2.93 11.40
C ARG A 188 3.00 2.43 10.69
N SER A 189 2.89 1.29 10.05
CA SER A 189 3.96 0.74 9.21
C SER A 189 4.22 1.62 7.99
N GLY A 190 5.48 1.88 7.69
CA GLY A 190 5.92 2.65 6.52
C GLY A 190 5.51 1.99 5.19
N GLY A 191 5.44 2.80 4.13
CA GLY A 191 5.29 2.33 2.76
C GLY A 191 6.62 1.84 2.18
N LEU A 192 6.54 1.15 1.04
CA LEU A 192 7.70 0.92 0.14
C LEU A 192 7.72 2.07 -0.87
N ASN A 193 8.74 2.91 -0.85
CA ASN A 193 8.99 3.98 -1.82
C ASN A 193 10.22 3.64 -2.67
#